data_efa6e21342548cb3d31373f832f5888f
#
_entry.id   efa6e21342548cb3d31373f832f5888f
#
_cell.length_a   1.000
_cell.length_b   1.000
_cell.length_c   1.000
_cell.angle_alpha   90.00
_cell.angle_beta   90.00
_cell.angle_gamma   90.00
#
_symmetry.space_group_name_H-M   'P 1'
#
loop_
_entity.id
_entity.type
_entity.pdbx_description
1 polymer ?
#
loop_
_entity_poly.entity_id
_entity_poly.type
_entity_poly.pdbx_seq_one_letter_code
_entity_poly.pdbx_strand_id
1 'polypeptide(L)'
;MEYKRFGNKIIVRIDKDEEILEQVKELALKENIRLATVQALGATNSFTVGVYNVVEKQYYANTFSGSFEIVSLTGTINTMSGEFYTHLHMSAGNDKGEVFGGHLNRAVVSATCEMVVDVLDGTVDRQYDPVTGLNLFKF
;
A
#
# COMPACT_ATOMS: atom_id res chain seq x y z
N MET A 1 -11.07 -10.35 -4.52
CA MET A 1 -9.61 -10.70 -4.47
C MET A 1 -9.43 -12.22 -4.51
N GLU A 2 -8.52 -12.69 -5.34
CA GLU A 2 -8.04 -14.08 -5.36
C GLU A 2 -6.53 -14.11 -5.20
N TYR A 3 -5.99 -15.18 -4.60
CA TYR A 3 -4.55 -15.29 -4.41
C TYR A 3 -4.10 -16.76 -4.31
N LYS A 4 -2.80 -16.96 -4.54
CA LYS A 4 -2.14 -18.27 -4.36
C LYS A 4 -0.78 -18.08 -3.68
N ARG A 5 -0.52 -18.92 -2.68
CA ARG A 5 0.74 -18.90 -1.93
C ARG A 5 1.76 -19.90 -2.49
N PHE A 6 3.01 -19.46 -2.57
CA PHE A 6 4.18 -20.23 -3.02
C PHE A 6 5.30 -20.04 -1.99
N GLY A 7 5.32 -20.89 -0.97
CA GLY A 7 6.25 -20.72 0.14
C GLY A 7 6.05 -19.39 0.88
N ASN A 8 7.05 -18.53 0.82
CA ASN A 8 7.02 -17.19 1.41
C ASN A 8 6.44 -16.11 0.47
N LYS A 9 6.08 -16.44 -0.77
CA LYS A 9 5.52 -15.50 -1.73
C LYS A 9 4.04 -15.75 -1.94
N ILE A 10 3.26 -14.68 -2.05
CA ILE A 10 1.84 -14.73 -2.36
C ILE A 10 1.60 -13.88 -3.61
N ILE A 11 1.02 -14.49 -4.62
CA ILE A 11 0.58 -13.81 -5.85
C ILE A 11 -0.90 -13.51 -5.68
N VAL A 12 -1.25 -12.24 -5.81
CA VAL A 12 -2.59 -11.71 -5.52
C VAL A 12 -3.13 -11.00 -6.75
N ARG A 13 -4.41 -11.23 -7.05
CA ARG A 13 -5.21 -10.41 -7.95
C ARG A 13 -6.31 -9.72 -7.14
N ILE A 14 -6.27 -8.41 -7.11
CA ILE A 14 -7.36 -7.60 -6.57
C ILE A 14 -8.29 -7.28 -7.74
N ASP A 15 -9.57 -7.53 -7.58
CA ASP A 15 -10.55 -7.45 -8.65
C ASP A 15 -11.13 -6.03 -8.79
N LYS A 16 -11.80 -5.80 -9.91
CA LYS A 16 -12.47 -4.52 -10.17
C LYS A 16 -13.42 -4.15 -9.02
N ASP A 17 -13.46 -2.86 -8.70
CA ASP A 17 -14.26 -2.21 -7.67
C ASP A 17 -13.83 -2.51 -6.22
N GLU A 18 -12.78 -3.33 -6.01
CA GLU A 18 -12.18 -3.55 -4.70
C GLU A 18 -11.19 -2.42 -4.35
N GLU A 19 -11.06 -2.14 -3.04
CA GLU A 19 -10.13 -1.14 -2.50
C GLU A 19 -8.82 -1.82 -2.06
N ILE A 20 -7.68 -1.30 -2.53
CA ILE A 20 -6.38 -1.98 -2.39
C ILE A 20 -5.96 -2.17 -0.92
N LEU A 21 -6.07 -1.12 -0.08
CA LEU A 21 -5.63 -1.22 1.32
C LEU A 21 -6.51 -2.15 2.14
N GLU A 22 -7.82 -2.19 1.85
CA GLU A 22 -8.76 -3.12 2.50
C GLU A 22 -8.40 -4.57 2.15
N GLN A 23 -8.11 -4.85 0.87
CA GLN A 23 -7.73 -6.19 0.41
C GLN A 23 -6.37 -6.63 0.97
N VAL A 24 -5.40 -5.72 1.04
CA VAL A 24 -4.10 -6.01 1.68
C VAL A 24 -4.26 -6.34 3.16
N LYS A 25 -5.12 -5.61 3.87
CA LYS A 25 -5.43 -5.88 5.28
C LYS A 25 -6.11 -7.24 5.45
N GLU A 26 -7.11 -7.54 4.64
CA GLU A 26 -7.82 -8.83 4.67
C GLU A 26 -6.85 -9.99 4.45
N LEU A 27 -6.00 -9.89 3.42
CA LEU A 27 -4.98 -10.89 3.13
C LEU A 27 -4.01 -11.08 4.31
N ALA A 28 -3.51 -9.98 4.86
CA ALA A 28 -2.54 -10.02 5.96
C ALA A 28 -3.10 -10.70 7.21
N LEU A 29 -4.35 -10.39 7.55
CA LEU A 29 -5.03 -11.02 8.71
C LEU A 29 -5.31 -12.50 8.44
N LYS A 30 -5.78 -12.86 7.26
CA LYS A 30 -6.12 -14.24 6.89
C LYS A 30 -4.90 -15.15 6.83
N GLU A 31 -3.78 -14.65 6.30
CA GLU A 31 -2.51 -15.37 6.15
C GLU A 31 -1.56 -15.20 7.35
N ASN A 32 -2.00 -14.47 8.39
CA ASN A 32 -1.19 -14.13 9.57
C ASN A 32 0.18 -13.51 9.21
N ILE A 33 0.17 -12.55 8.28
CA ILE A 33 1.38 -11.87 7.81
C ILE A 33 1.75 -10.78 8.82
N ARG A 34 2.92 -10.90 9.42
CA ARG A 34 3.45 -9.93 10.39
C ARG A 34 4.58 -9.06 9.84
N LEU A 35 5.22 -9.50 8.77
CA LEU A 35 6.25 -8.75 8.07
C LEU A 35 6.29 -9.19 6.61
N ALA A 36 6.16 -8.24 5.69
CA ALA A 36 6.27 -8.49 4.25
C ALA A 36 6.65 -7.23 3.49
N THR A 37 7.22 -7.43 2.29
CA THR A 37 7.26 -6.40 1.26
C THR A 37 6.13 -6.59 0.26
N VAL A 38 5.69 -5.50 -0.35
CA VAL A 38 4.58 -5.48 -1.31
C VAL A 38 5.03 -4.77 -2.58
N GLN A 39 4.73 -5.37 -3.73
CA GLN A 39 4.88 -4.75 -5.05
C GLN A 39 3.63 -5.04 -5.88
N ALA A 40 3.13 -4.05 -6.60
CA ALA A 40 1.98 -4.22 -7.47
C ALA A 40 1.98 -3.25 -8.66
N LEU A 41 1.23 -3.65 -9.68
CA LEU A 41 0.82 -2.84 -10.81
C LEU A 41 -0.67 -3.08 -11.08
N GLY A 42 -1.27 -2.29 -11.95
CA GLY A 42 -2.68 -2.48 -12.30
C GLY A 42 -3.32 -1.19 -12.81
N ALA A 43 -4.64 -1.10 -12.67
CA ALA A 43 -5.40 0.07 -13.09
C ALA A 43 -6.32 0.57 -11.97
N THR A 44 -6.47 1.90 -11.88
CA THR A 44 -7.33 2.55 -10.89
C THR A 44 -8.15 3.66 -11.54
N ASN A 45 -9.36 3.88 -11.04
CA ASN A 45 -10.21 5.00 -11.47
C ASN A 45 -10.43 6.06 -10.38
N SER A 46 -9.97 5.79 -9.16
CA SER A 46 -10.05 6.73 -8.03
C SER A 46 -8.97 6.40 -7.02
N PHE A 47 -8.09 7.35 -6.74
CA PHE A 47 -7.08 7.16 -5.71
C PHE A 47 -6.76 8.45 -4.98
N THR A 48 -6.34 8.32 -3.72
CA THR A 48 -5.90 9.40 -2.85
C THR A 48 -4.48 9.10 -2.40
N VAL A 49 -3.58 10.03 -2.67
CA VAL A 49 -2.17 9.98 -2.26
C VAL A 49 -1.76 11.32 -1.66
N GLY A 50 -0.71 11.32 -0.87
CA GLY A 50 -0.27 12.55 -0.26
C GLY A 50 1.17 12.56 0.18
N VAL A 51 1.56 13.70 0.74
CA VAL A 51 2.87 13.96 1.33
C VAL A 51 2.73 14.54 2.73
N TYR A 52 3.55 14.06 3.64
CA TYR A 52 3.66 14.64 4.98
C TYR A 52 4.80 15.65 5.01
N ASN A 53 4.47 16.90 5.36
CA ASN A 53 5.47 17.94 5.59
C ASN A 53 5.98 17.83 7.04
N VAL A 54 7.21 17.39 7.20
CA VAL A 54 7.82 17.14 8.52
C VAL A 54 8.03 18.44 9.31
N VAL A 55 8.30 19.56 8.63
CA VAL A 55 8.53 20.86 9.27
C VAL A 55 7.22 21.41 9.83
N GLU A 56 6.17 21.40 9.02
CA GLU A 56 4.83 21.90 9.42
C GLU A 56 4.05 20.88 10.26
N LYS A 57 4.50 19.62 10.27
CA LYS A 57 3.80 18.46 10.84
C LYS A 57 2.37 18.34 10.31
N GLN A 58 2.22 18.53 8.99
CA GLN A 58 0.95 18.51 8.29
C GLN A 58 0.98 17.58 7.08
N TYR A 59 -0.12 16.83 6.92
CA TYR A 59 -0.33 15.95 5.79
C TYR A 59 -1.17 16.63 4.71
N TYR A 60 -0.70 16.59 3.46
CA TYR A 60 -1.40 17.12 2.28
C TYR A 60 -1.77 15.97 1.36
N ALA A 61 -3.06 15.76 1.17
CA ALA A 61 -3.61 14.70 0.31
C ALA A 61 -4.28 15.28 -0.94
N ASN A 62 -4.16 14.54 -2.05
CA ASN A 62 -4.82 14.84 -3.30
C ASN A 62 -5.58 13.61 -3.79
N THR A 63 -6.81 13.81 -4.27
CA THR A 63 -7.64 12.75 -4.85
C THR A 63 -7.73 12.94 -6.36
N PHE A 64 -7.50 11.87 -7.09
CA PHE A 64 -7.56 11.81 -8.54
C PHE A 64 -8.67 10.84 -8.96
N SER A 65 -9.40 11.20 -10.01
CA SER A 65 -10.45 10.37 -10.62
C SER A 65 -10.31 10.37 -12.13
N GLY A 66 -10.54 9.23 -12.76
CA GLY A 66 -10.40 9.04 -14.20
C GLY A 66 -9.78 7.68 -14.54
N SER A 67 -9.17 7.56 -15.71
CA SER A 67 -8.48 6.34 -16.12
C SER A 67 -6.99 6.46 -15.86
N PHE A 68 -6.46 5.58 -15.01
CA PHE A 68 -5.06 5.58 -14.62
C PHE A 68 -4.50 4.15 -14.61
N GLU A 69 -3.26 4.00 -15.06
CA GLU A 69 -2.45 2.81 -14.84
C GLU A 69 -1.59 2.99 -13.59
N ILE A 70 -1.65 2.03 -12.67
CA ILE A 70 -0.75 1.98 -11.52
C ILE A 70 0.64 1.61 -12.04
N VAL A 71 1.52 2.60 -12.11
CA VAL A 71 2.90 2.46 -12.59
C VAL A 71 3.75 1.73 -11.57
N SER A 72 3.54 2.05 -10.30
CA SER A 72 4.25 1.44 -9.17
C SER A 72 3.40 1.54 -7.92
N LEU A 73 3.30 0.44 -7.20
CA LEU A 73 2.86 0.38 -5.83
C LEU A 73 3.88 -0.43 -5.05
N THR A 74 4.41 0.12 -3.98
CA THR A 74 5.44 -0.55 -3.18
C THR A 74 5.33 -0.17 -1.72
N GLY A 75 5.79 -1.05 -0.85
CA GLY A 75 5.89 -0.77 0.57
C GLY A 75 5.96 -2.01 1.43
N THR A 76 5.46 -1.90 2.64
CA THR A 76 5.58 -2.94 3.66
C THR A 76 4.27 -3.20 4.38
N ILE A 77 4.09 -4.45 4.79
CA ILE A 77 3.18 -4.88 5.85
C ILE A 77 4.06 -5.15 7.07
N ASN A 78 3.68 -4.63 8.22
CA ASN A 78 4.34 -4.91 9.48
C ASN A 78 3.34 -4.74 10.65
N THR A 79 3.82 -4.47 11.86
CA THR A 79 2.95 -4.26 13.02
C THR A 79 3.23 -2.92 13.69
N MET A 80 2.27 -2.43 14.45
CA MET A 80 2.45 -1.38 15.44
C MET A 80 1.76 -1.82 16.73
N SER A 81 2.50 -1.94 17.82
CA SER A 81 2.01 -2.54 19.06
C SER A 81 1.41 -3.95 18.87
N GLY A 82 1.96 -4.72 17.93
CA GLY A 82 1.50 -6.06 17.56
C GLY A 82 0.31 -6.11 16.60
N GLU A 83 -0.37 -4.99 16.36
CA GLU A 83 -1.51 -4.88 15.45
C GLU A 83 -1.05 -4.65 14.00
N PHE A 84 -1.90 -5.05 13.04
CA PHE A 84 -1.63 -4.83 11.62
C PHE A 84 -1.33 -3.37 11.31
N TYR A 85 -0.25 -3.16 10.56
CA TYR A 85 0.14 -1.87 10.02
C TYR A 85 0.64 -2.03 8.59
N THR A 86 0.25 -1.13 7.70
CA THR A 86 0.78 -1.10 6.33
C THR A 86 1.26 0.29 5.96
N HIS A 87 2.34 0.34 5.17
CA HIS A 87 2.90 1.58 4.65
C HIS A 87 3.20 1.37 3.17
N LEU A 88 2.33 1.89 2.32
CA LEU A 88 2.43 1.78 0.87
C LEU A 88 2.52 3.16 0.22
N HIS A 89 3.35 3.26 -0.80
CA HIS A 89 3.36 4.37 -1.74
C HIS A 89 2.87 3.89 -3.09
N MET A 90 2.22 4.77 -3.82
CA MET A 90 1.69 4.47 -5.16
C MET A 90 1.91 5.64 -6.10
N SER A 91 2.17 5.33 -7.36
CA SER A 91 2.10 6.28 -8.47
C SER A 91 1.23 5.72 -9.58
N ALA A 92 0.45 6.59 -10.23
CA ALA A 92 -0.42 6.21 -11.33
C ALA A 92 -0.37 7.25 -12.46
N GLY A 93 -0.32 6.78 -13.69
CA GLY A 93 -0.21 7.57 -14.91
C GLY A 93 -1.53 7.65 -15.68
N ASN A 94 -1.85 8.83 -16.20
CA ASN A 94 -3.02 9.07 -17.02
C ASN A 94 -2.75 8.82 -18.54
N ASP A 95 -3.73 9.07 -19.39
CA ASP A 95 -3.68 8.91 -20.85
C ASP A 95 -2.66 9.84 -21.56
N LYS A 96 -2.14 10.85 -20.86
CA LYS A 96 -1.10 11.75 -21.33
C LYS A 96 0.30 11.38 -20.84
N GLY A 97 0.42 10.33 -20.00
CA GLY A 97 1.67 9.95 -19.37
C GLY A 97 2.07 10.83 -18.18
N GLU A 98 1.18 11.70 -17.71
CA GLU A 98 1.40 12.45 -16.48
C GLU A 98 1.21 11.51 -15.30
N VAL A 99 2.16 11.50 -14.35
CA VAL A 99 2.18 10.59 -13.21
C VAL A 99 2.00 11.36 -11.91
N PHE A 100 1.03 10.92 -11.12
CA PHE A 100 0.76 11.44 -9.78
C PHE A 100 1.02 10.33 -8.75
N GLY A 101 1.58 10.69 -7.60
CA GLY A 101 1.91 9.68 -6.59
C GLY A 101 2.24 10.26 -5.23
N GLY A 102 2.41 9.36 -4.27
CA GLY A 102 2.74 9.67 -2.89
C GLY A 102 2.39 8.52 -1.94
N HIS A 103 2.30 8.85 -0.66
CA HIS A 103 1.80 7.93 0.36
C HIS A 103 0.34 7.56 0.05
N LEU A 104 0.07 6.25 -0.03
CA LEU A 104 -1.25 5.75 -0.41
C LEU A 104 -2.23 5.84 0.77
N ASN A 105 -3.36 6.52 0.55
CA ASN A 105 -4.47 6.57 1.50
C ASN A 105 -5.66 5.72 1.06
N ARG A 106 -5.88 5.62 -0.26
CA ARG A 106 -6.99 4.87 -0.85
C ARG A 106 -6.75 4.68 -2.34
N ALA A 107 -7.09 3.50 -2.89
CA ALA A 107 -7.16 3.29 -4.33
C ALA A 107 -8.18 2.21 -4.68
N VAL A 108 -9.07 2.51 -5.64
CA VAL A 108 -10.07 1.56 -6.15
C VAL A 108 -9.60 1.02 -7.49
N VAL A 109 -9.60 -0.29 -7.60
CA VAL A 109 -9.20 -1.02 -8.82
C VAL A 109 -10.26 -0.82 -9.90
N SER A 110 -9.86 -0.40 -11.10
CA SER A 110 -10.78 -0.21 -12.22
C SER A 110 -10.85 -1.40 -13.18
N ALA A 111 -9.82 -2.24 -13.21
CA ALA A 111 -9.74 -3.44 -14.04
C ALA A 111 -9.14 -4.60 -13.25
N THR A 112 -7.85 -4.53 -12.93
CA THR A 112 -7.12 -5.51 -12.11
C THR A 112 -6.01 -4.80 -11.34
N CYS A 113 -5.60 -5.37 -10.21
CA CYS A 113 -4.34 -5.06 -9.57
C CYS A 113 -3.61 -6.38 -9.29
N GLU A 114 -2.46 -6.53 -9.86
CA GLU A 114 -1.61 -7.72 -9.71
C GLU A 114 -0.49 -7.42 -8.73
N MET A 115 -0.45 -8.21 -7.65
CA MET A 115 0.40 -7.92 -6.50
C MET A 115 1.25 -9.13 -6.13
N VAL A 116 2.48 -8.87 -5.75
CA VAL A 116 3.37 -9.84 -5.11
C VAL A 116 3.60 -9.40 -3.66
N VAL A 117 3.32 -10.28 -2.73
CA VAL A 117 3.65 -10.12 -1.31
C VAL A 117 4.75 -11.10 -0.96
N ASP A 118 5.91 -10.59 -0.56
CA ASP A 118 7.07 -11.40 -0.11
C ASP A 118 7.12 -11.40 1.41
N VAL A 119 6.71 -12.51 2.01
CA VAL A 119 6.61 -12.68 3.46
C VAL A 119 7.99 -12.95 4.04
N LEU A 120 8.37 -12.16 5.02
CA LEU A 120 9.63 -12.31 5.76
C LEU A 120 9.38 -13.05 7.08
N ASP A 121 10.30 -13.93 7.43
CA ASP A 121 10.25 -14.64 8.72
C ASP A 121 10.75 -13.73 9.82
N GLY A 122 9.81 -13.17 10.59
CA GLY A 122 10.13 -12.25 11.67
C GLY A 122 9.05 -11.19 11.92
N THR A 123 9.41 -10.22 12.71
CA THR A 123 8.56 -9.07 13.04
C THR A 123 9.41 -7.81 13.14
N VAL A 124 8.90 -6.71 12.61
CA VAL A 124 9.42 -5.36 12.85
C VAL A 124 8.24 -4.50 13.28
N ASP A 125 8.29 -4.01 14.50
CA ASP A 125 7.23 -3.14 15.02
C ASP A 125 7.50 -1.67 14.68
N ARG A 126 6.59 -0.78 15.06
CA ARG A 126 6.75 0.67 14.90
C ARG A 126 6.58 1.36 16.23
N GLN A 127 7.18 2.55 16.31
CA GLN A 127 6.95 3.48 17.40
C GLN A 127 6.82 4.90 16.86
N TYR A 128 6.02 5.70 17.56
CA TYR A 128 5.90 7.12 17.26
C TYR A 128 7.20 7.85 17.55
N ASP A 129 7.67 8.64 16.58
CA ASP A 129 8.82 9.52 16.72
C ASP A 129 8.36 10.98 16.82
N PRO A 130 8.55 11.65 17.98
CA PRO A 130 8.08 13.01 18.18
C PRO A 130 8.85 14.06 17.34
N VAL A 131 10.06 13.72 16.88
CA VAL A 131 10.86 14.63 16.06
C VAL A 131 10.24 14.79 14.68
N THR A 132 9.96 13.66 14.01
CA THR A 132 9.35 13.66 12.68
C THR A 132 7.82 13.74 12.74
N GLY A 133 7.19 13.27 13.82
CA GLY A 133 5.74 13.12 13.93
C GLY A 133 5.19 11.87 13.23
N LEU A 134 6.05 10.91 12.91
CA LEU A 134 5.71 9.70 12.15
C LEU A 134 5.92 8.43 12.97
N ASN A 135 5.29 7.34 12.53
CA ASN A 135 5.51 6.00 13.08
C ASN A 135 6.67 5.32 12.34
N LEU A 136 7.85 5.33 12.94
CA LEU A 136 9.06 4.77 12.35
C LEU A 136 9.25 3.31 12.75
N PHE A 137 10.02 2.55 11.96
CA PHE A 137 10.43 1.19 12.34
C PHE A 137 11.17 1.21 13.68
N LYS A 138 10.83 0.25 14.52
CA LYS A 138 11.48 0.00 15.81
C LYS A 138 12.32 -1.27 15.69
N PHE A 139 13.63 -1.12 15.81
CA PHE A 139 14.59 -2.21 15.86
C PHE A 139 15.07 -2.48 17.28
#